data_e85e4972021ae1528544899683ddeb9b
#
_entry.id   e85e4972021ae1528544899683ddeb9b
#
_cell.length_a   1.000
_cell.length_b   1.000
_cell.length_c   1.000
_cell.angle_alpha   90.00
_cell.angle_beta   90.00
_cell.angle_gamma   90.00
#
_symmetry.space_group_name_H-M   'P 1'
#
loop_
_entity.id
_entity.type
_entity.pdbx_description
1 polymer ?
#
loop_
_entity_poly.entity_id
_entity_poly.type
_entity_poly.pdbx_seq_one_letter_code
_entity_poly.pdbx_strand_id
1 'polypeptide(L)'
;MAAMTETCSACGQRFDVQFRYQMEERDGGFAFYCSHECHGKAVRGETTGGATCAACRKVFRVELVSQVVRIRGELNHACSEECRRQILAEAGGARLGLVAALPAPAVPVAHLAPAPAAPAPVPQAPALDSPVRAVPPLSAEPTPLRAVAAAPAVSTAPKRRIAAPSRLAVFNHKGGTGKTTTSVSLAAGFAQRGLRVLLVDTDSQGNVSVSLGVKAEKTLYHVLVMGLRPADAAVNVRPNLDLIASNETLAAAELYLAGRQNRDRILRDRLAPGFEGYDVVVLDCSPSLSLMNQNALVAAEGIIVPVACDYLSLVGVRQVVKTVKNVNSLLHHPVQIHGVLPTFYDARARICRDALDALKEHFGERVLTPIRAATRIKEAPAQGKTIFEFAPDSNAAEDYGRVVETLITGPARDFSQAVGS
;
A
#
# COMPACT_ATOMS: atom_id res chain seq x y z
N MET A 1 5.37 24.45 -3.40
CA MET A 1 4.53 23.34 -2.91
C MET A 1 3.10 23.76 -3.18
N ALA A 2 2.33 22.99 -3.95
CA ALA A 2 0.92 23.30 -4.20
C ALA A 2 0.15 23.10 -2.89
N ALA A 3 -0.63 24.10 -2.47
CA ALA A 3 -1.49 24.00 -1.30
C ALA A 3 -2.53 22.90 -1.54
N MET A 4 -2.69 21.99 -0.58
CA MET A 4 -3.70 20.93 -0.63
C MET A 4 -5.01 21.51 -0.11
N THR A 5 -5.94 21.81 -1.01
CA THR A 5 -7.26 22.35 -0.65
C THR A 5 -8.24 21.20 -0.44
N GLU A 6 -8.79 21.11 0.77
CA GLU A 6 -9.70 20.04 1.20
C GLU A 6 -11.01 20.59 1.75
N THR A 7 -12.00 19.71 1.95
CA THR A 7 -13.30 20.08 2.50
C THR A 7 -13.40 19.63 3.96
N CYS A 8 -13.75 20.54 4.84
CA CYS A 8 -13.89 20.26 6.25
C CYS A 8 -14.99 19.23 6.54
N SER A 9 -14.64 18.13 7.18
CA SER A 9 -15.55 17.03 7.51
C SER A 9 -16.63 17.41 8.54
N ALA A 10 -16.45 18.54 9.24
CA ALA A 10 -17.40 19.02 10.24
C ALA A 10 -18.35 20.09 9.70
N CYS A 11 -17.88 21.05 8.90
CA CYS A 11 -18.70 22.18 8.46
C CYS A 11 -18.90 22.27 6.94
N GLY A 12 -18.23 21.42 6.15
CA GLY A 12 -18.33 21.43 4.69
C GLY A 12 -17.58 22.56 3.98
N GLN A 13 -16.89 23.42 4.70
CA GLN A 13 -16.15 24.56 4.11
C GLN A 13 -14.85 24.07 3.45
N ARG A 14 -14.51 24.60 2.27
CA ARG A 14 -13.21 24.38 1.61
C ARG A 14 -12.12 25.21 2.30
N PHE A 15 -10.96 24.61 2.53
CA PHE A 15 -9.83 25.27 3.15
C PHE A 15 -8.51 24.62 2.70
N ASP A 16 -7.42 25.35 2.84
CA ASP A 16 -6.09 24.84 2.56
C ASP A 16 -5.52 24.18 3.81
N VAL A 17 -5.07 22.93 3.68
CA VAL A 17 -4.44 22.19 4.77
C VAL A 17 -3.05 22.76 5.01
N GLN A 18 -2.86 23.40 6.17
CA GLN A 18 -1.60 24.04 6.57
C GLN A 18 -0.98 23.40 7.82
N PHE A 19 -1.79 22.76 8.65
CA PHE A 19 -1.37 22.24 9.95
C PHE A 19 -1.75 20.76 10.10
N ARG A 20 -0.91 20.01 10.83
CA ARG A 20 -1.08 18.59 11.07
C ARG A 20 -2.41 18.24 11.76
N TYR A 21 -2.94 19.08 12.66
CA TYR A 21 -4.21 18.88 13.35
C TYR A 21 -5.44 18.97 12.43
N GLN A 22 -5.26 19.55 11.24
CA GLN A 22 -6.32 19.67 10.24
C GLN A 22 -6.58 18.37 9.48
N MET A 23 -5.78 17.34 9.74
CA MET A 23 -5.89 16.04 9.11
C MET A 23 -5.87 14.95 10.19
N GLU A 24 -6.92 14.15 10.26
CA GLU A 24 -7.05 13.01 11.17
C GLU A 24 -7.44 11.77 10.38
N GLU A 25 -6.78 10.66 10.67
CA GLU A 25 -7.15 9.37 10.09
C GLU A 25 -8.28 8.77 10.92
N ARG A 26 -9.46 8.63 10.32
CA ARG A 26 -10.65 8.00 10.93
C ARG A 26 -11.20 6.91 10.04
N ASP A 27 -11.43 5.74 10.61
CA ASP A 27 -12.13 4.61 9.98
C ASP A 27 -11.60 4.24 8.58
N GLY A 28 -10.27 4.41 8.38
CA GLY A 28 -9.59 4.05 7.14
C GLY A 28 -9.65 5.09 6.02
N GLY A 29 -9.94 6.34 6.34
CA GLY A 29 -9.82 7.51 5.47
C GLY A 29 -9.27 8.71 6.24
N PHE A 30 -8.90 9.76 5.51
CA PHE A 30 -8.52 11.03 6.14
C PHE A 30 -9.73 11.93 6.27
N ALA A 31 -9.95 12.43 7.49
CA ALA A 31 -10.90 13.50 7.78
C ALA A 31 -10.13 14.81 7.89
N PHE A 32 -10.66 15.86 7.28
CA PHE A 32 -10.02 17.17 7.25
C PHE A 32 -10.87 18.19 8.01
N TYR A 33 -10.22 19.05 8.79
CA TYR A 33 -10.89 20.03 9.64
C TYR A 33 -10.29 21.43 9.44
N CYS A 34 -11.13 22.41 9.10
CA CYS A 34 -10.66 23.77 8.86
C CYS A 34 -10.17 24.49 10.13
N SER A 35 -10.59 24.05 11.32
CA SER A 35 -10.22 24.62 12.62
C SER A 35 -10.22 23.60 13.74
N HIS A 36 -9.60 23.93 14.88
CA HIS A 36 -9.66 23.15 16.12
C HIS A 36 -11.10 22.97 16.63
N GLU A 37 -11.97 23.96 16.41
CA GLU A 37 -13.39 23.88 16.79
C GLU A 37 -14.10 22.81 15.96
N CYS A 38 -13.88 22.79 14.65
CA CYS A 38 -14.44 21.76 13.77
C CYS A 38 -13.92 20.36 14.10
N HIS A 39 -12.64 20.24 14.46
CA HIS A 39 -12.07 19.00 14.95
C HIS A 39 -12.74 18.55 16.27
N GLY A 40 -12.92 19.46 17.22
CA GLY A 40 -13.63 19.19 18.48
C GLY A 40 -15.08 18.78 18.30
N LYS A 41 -15.81 19.39 17.35
CA LYS A 41 -17.19 18.96 16.99
C LYS A 41 -17.19 17.53 16.42
N ALA A 42 -16.22 17.19 15.59
CA ALA A 42 -16.08 15.84 15.03
C ALA A 42 -15.82 14.79 16.13
N VAL A 43 -14.97 15.11 17.10
CA VAL A 43 -14.66 14.18 18.22
C VAL A 43 -15.91 13.92 19.08
N ARG A 44 -16.78 14.93 19.25
CA ARG A 44 -18.05 14.80 19.99
C ARG A 44 -19.19 14.19 19.19
N GLY A 45 -18.96 13.82 17.91
CA GLY A 45 -20.01 13.26 17.04
C GLY A 45 -21.03 14.29 16.51
N GLU A 46 -20.76 15.59 16.64
CA GLU A 46 -21.62 16.70 16.23
C GLU A 46 -21.46 17.08 14.75
N THR A 47 -20.96 16.17 13.91
CA THR A 47 -20.63 16.46 12.50
C THR A 47 -21.66 15.89 11.54
N THR A 48 -22.15 16.73 10.63
CA THR A 48 -23.02 16.37 9.49
C THR A 48 -22.23 16.11 8.19
N GLY A 49 -20.94 15.84 8.27
CA GLY A 49 -20.03 15.80 7.12
C GLY A 49 -20.12 14.50 6.31
N GLY A 50 -21.04 14.47 5.34
CA GLY A 50 -20.97 13.55 4.21
C GLY A 50 -20.72 14.29 2.90
N ALA A 51 -20.14 13.64 1.89
CA ALA A 51 -20.08 14.18 0.53
C ALA A 51 -21.49 14.16 -0.08
N THR A 52 -21.85 15.22 -0.81
CA THR A 52 -23.13 15.26 -1.53
C THR A 52 -22.95 14.64 -2.91
N CYS A 53 -23.77 13.65 -3.24
CA CYS A 53 -23.78 13.06 -4.56
C CYS A 53 -24.16 14.10 -5.63
N ALA A 54 -23.35 14.26 -6.66
CA ALA A 54 -23.58 15.23 -7.72
C ALA A 54 -24.82 14.89 -8.57
N ALA A 55 -25.17 13.60 -8.70
CA ALA A 55 -26.35 13.16 -9.44
C ALA A 55 -27.65 13.25 -8.62
N CYS A 56 -27.74 12.53 -7.49
CA CYS A 56 -29.00 12.39 -6.73
C CYS A 56 -29.10 13.30 -5.49
N ARG A 57 -28.10 14.14 -5.21
CA ARG A 57 -28.03 15.06 -4.06
C ARG A 57 -28.04 14.39 -2.68
N LYS A 58 -28.02 13.08 -2.59
CA LYS A 58 -27.93 12.34 -1.32
C LYS A 58 -26.60 12.63 -0.64
N VAL A 59 -26.63 12.95 0.64
CA VAL A 59 -25.44 13.02 1.49
C VAL A 59 -25.01 11.59 1.85
N PHE A 60 -23.73 11.25 1.62
CA PHE A 60 -23.20 9.94 1.88
C PHE A 60 -21.72 10.04 2.27
N ARG A 61 -21.22 9.00 2.91
CA ARG A 61 -19.79 8.92 3.23
C ARG A 61 -19.02 8.32 2.05
N VAL A 62 -17.95 9.00 1.63
CA VAL A 62 -17.07 8.48 0.58
C VAL A 62 -16.22 7.36 1.17
N GLU A 63 -16.49 6.14 0.77
CA GLU A 63 -15.78 4.94 1.23
C GLU A 63 -14.88 4.34 0.16
N LEU A 64 -15.11 4.68 -1.11
CA LEU A 64 -14.40 4.13 -2.25
C LEU A 64 -13.88 5.25 -3.16
N VAL A 65 -12.68 5.09 -3.70
CA VAL A 65 -12.12 6.00 -4.72
C VAL A 65 -13.02 6.10 -5.97
N SER A 66 -13.75 5.02 -6.29
CA SER A 66 -14.74 5.01 -7.38
C SER A 66 -15.91 5.97 -7.18
N GLN A 67 -16.15 6.41 -5.95
CA GLN A 67 -17.19 7.41 -5.61
C GLN A 67 -16.75 8.85 -5.87
N VAL A 68 -15.48 9.06 -6.23
CA VAL A 68 -14.93 10.36 -6.61
C VAL A 68 -14.67 10.39 -8.11
N VAL A 69 -15.24 11.38 -8.80
CA VAL A 69 -15.11 11.55 -10.26
C VAL A 69 -14.59 12.95 -10.55
N ARG A 70 -13.50 13.04 -11.30
CA ARG A 70 -12.96 14.33 -11.74
C ARG A 70 -13.49 14.68 -13.12
N ILE A 71 -14.21 15.80 -13.23
CA ILE A 71 -14.77 16.31 -14.49
C ILE A 71 -14.31 17.75 -14.68
N ARG A 72 -13.66 18.03 -15.80
CA ARG A 72 -13.12 19.37 -16.15
C ARG A 72 -12.26 19.99 -15.04
N GLY A 73 -11.53 19.16 -14.29
CA GLY A 73 -10.67 19.61 -13.19
C GLY A 73 -11.37 19.70 -11.82
N GLU A 74 -12.68 19.57 -11.74
CA GLU A 74 -13.46 19.59 -10.50
C GLU A 74 -13.75 18.17 -9.99
N LEU A 75 -13.72 18.01 -8.65
CA LEU A 75 -14.05 16.76 -7.98
C LEU A 75 -15.55 16.68 -7.73
N ASN A 76 -16.18 15.64 -8.28
CA ASN A 76 -17.58 15.32 -8.08
C ASN A 76 -17.70 14.00 -7.31
N HIS A 77 -18.75 13.84 -6.50
CA HIS A 77 -18.97 12.66 -5.68
C HIS A 77 -20.22 11.91 -6.14
N ALA A 78 -20.13 10.57 -6.19
CA ALA A 78 -21.22 9.68 -6.58
C ALA A 78 -21.48 8.65 -5.47
N CYS A 79 -22.72 8.57 -4.97
CA CYS A 79 -23.06 7.65 -3.88
C CYS A 79 -23.18 6.19 -4.35
N SER A 80 -23.35 5.95 -5.65
CA SER A 80 -23.46 4.62 -6.27
C SER A 80 -22.83 4.59 -7.65
N GLU A 81 -22.61 3.39 -8.21
CA GLU A 81 -22.12 3.22 -9.57
C GLU A 81 -23.11 3.75 -10.62
N GLU A 82 -24.39 3.70 -10.34
CA GLU A 82 -25.43 4.25 -11.20
C GLU A 82 -25.36 5.78 -11.26
N CYS A 83 -25.24 6.46 -10.10
CA CYS A 83 -25.01 7.88 -10.04
C CYS A 83 -23.70 8.29 -10.71
N ARG A 84 -22.65 7.47 -10.59
CA ARG A 84 -21.39 7.71 -11.28
C ARG A 84 -21.51 7.66 -12.80
N ARG A 85 -22.22 6.66 -13.33
CA ARG A 85 -22.52 6.56 -14.78
C ARG A 85 -23.30 7.75 -15.28
N GLN A 86 -24.28 8.22 -14.51
CA GLN A 86 -25.06 9.41 -14.84
C GLN A 86 -24.17 10.66 -14.91
N ILE A 87 -23.33 10.92 -13.90
CA ILE A 87 -22.40 12.07 -13.87
C ILE A 87 -21.45 12.05 -15.07
N LEU A 88 -20.92 10.87 -15.44
CA LEU A 88 -20.04 10.72 -16.59
C LEU A 88 -20.77 10.90 -17.93
N ALA A 89 -22.02 10.46 -18.05
CA ALA A 89 -22.85 10.64 -19.23
C ALA A 89 -23.19 12.13 -19.45
N GLU A 90 -23.54 12.84 -18.38
CA GLU A 90 -23.80 14.29 -18.42
C GLU A 90 -22.54 15.09 -18.81
N ALA A 91 -21.36 14.67 -18.34
CA ALA A 91 -20.08 15.28 -18.70
C ALA A 91 -19.69 15.04 -20.16
N GLY A 92 -20.10 13.91 -20.74
CA GLY A 92 -19.90 13.55 -22.15
C GLY A 92 -20.89 14.16 -23.14
N GLY A 93 -21.83 15.00 -22.67
CA GLY A 93 -22.82 15.71 -23.53
C GLY A 93 -24.10 14.93 -23.85
N ALA A 94 -24.31 13.76 -23.26
CA ALA A 94 -25.58 13.02 -23.36
C ALA A 94 -26.56 13.55 -22.30
N ARG A 95 -27.53 14.36 -22.71
CA ARG A 95 -28.65 14.82 -21.86
C ARG A 95 -29.59 13.64 -21.62
N LEU A 96 -29.64 13.11 -20.42
CA LEU A 96 -30.72 12.27 -19.92
C LEU A 96 -31.53 13.07 -18.88
N GLY A 97 -32.75 13.38 -19.26
CA GLY A 97 -33.95 13.71 -18.50
C GLY A 97 -33.86 14.57 -17.24
N LEU A 98 -34.52 15.74 -17.35
CA LEU A 98 -34.78 16.70 -16.29
C LEU A 98 -35.35 16.05 -15.00
N VAL A 99 -34.74 16.39 -13.87
CA VAL A 99 -35.43 16.55 -12.60
C VAL A 99 -35.32 18.04 -12.25
N ALA A 100 -36.50 18.65 -12.02
CA ALA A 100 -36.69 20.09 -11.87
C ALA A 100 -35.80 20.72 -10.79
N ALA A 101 -35.16 21.81 -11.14
CA ALA A 101 -34.43 22.67 -10.22
C ALA A 101 -35.41 23.50 -9.38
N LEU A 102 -35.34 23.39 -8.06
CA LEU A 102 -35.90 24.35 -7.12
C LEU A 102 -34.92 25.52 -6.96
N PRO A 103 -35.41 26.77 -6.89
CA PRO A 103 -34.56 27.95 -6.82
C PRO A 103 -33.83 28.04 -5.47
N ALA A 104 -32.56 28.45 -5.53
CA ALA A 104 -31.74 28.73 -4.37
C ALA A 104 -32.22 29.95 -3.58
N PRO A 105 -32.26 29.95 -2.24
CA PRO A 105 -32.57 31.15 -1.47
C PRO A 105 -31.42 32.16 -1.56
N ALA A 106 -31.80 33.42 -1.78
CA ALA A 106 -30.89 34.56 -1.80
C ALA A 106 -30.31 34.83 -0.40
N VAL A 107 -28.98 34.98 -0.34
CA VAL A 107 -28.24 35.32 0.91
C VAL A 107 -28.11 36.88 0.93
N PRO A 108 -28.48 37.55 2.04
CA PRO A 108 -28.30 39.01 2.15
C PRO A 108 -26.81 39.32 2.41
N VAL A 109 -26.35 40.35 1.69
CA VAL A 109 -25.01 40.92 1.82
C VAL A 109 -24.94 41.72 3.13
N ALA A 110 -24.17 41.30 4.10
CA ALA A 110 -23.89 42.06 5.32
C ALA A 110 -22.62 42.90 5.14
N HIS A 111 -22.69 44.15 5.58
CA HIS A 111 -21.67 45.19 5.49
C HIS A 111 -20.37 44.78 6.26
N LEU A 112 -19.23 45.04 5.59
CA LEU A 112 -17.87 44.93 6.17
C LEU A 112 -17.67 46.00 7.28
N ALA A 113 -17.32 45.56 8.46
CA ALA A 113 -16.76 46.35 9.54
C ALA A 113 -15.22 46.40 9.43
N PRO A 114 -14.54 47.47 9.85
CA PRO A 114 -13.10 47.65 9.67
C PRO A 114 -12.25 46.73 10.58
N ALA A 115 -11.07 46.37 10.05
CA ALA A 115 -10.12 45.45 10.67
C ALA A 115 -9.56 45.99 12.01
N PRO A 116 -9.35 45.14 13.01
CA PRO A 116 -8.65 45.50 14.23
C PRO A 116 -7.13 45.56 14.04
N ALA A 117 -6.49 46.48 14.82
CA ALA A 117 -5.08 46.79 14.79
C ALA A 117 -4.19 45.57 15.17
N ALA A 118 -2.94 45.60 14.67
CA ALA A 118 -1.93 44.59 14.88
C ALA A 118 -1.57 44.36 16.35
N PRO A 119 -1.35 43.13 16.82
CA PRO A 119 -0.90 42.88 18.18
C PRO A 119 0.61 43.18 18.38
N ALA A 120 0.94 43.64 19.57
CA ALA A 120 2.30 43.96 20.02
C ALA A 120 3.23 42.74 20.06
N PRO A 121 4.57 42.91 19.95
CA PRO A 121 5.52 41.80 19.88
C PRO A 121 5.59 41.02 21.20
N VAL A 122 5.57 39.66 21.05
CA VAL A 122 5.69 38.69 22.13
C VAL A 122 7.15 38.63 22.61
N PRO A 123 7.46 38.58 23.91
CA PRO A 123 8.82 38.42 24.41
C PRO A 123 9.43 37.08 23.99
N GLN A 124 10.67 37.12 23.52
CA GLN A 124 11.45 35.93 23.16
C GLN A 124 11.79 35.13 24.44
N ALA A 125 11.52 33.83 24.38
CA ALA A 125 11.95 32.90 25.41
C ALA A 125 13.47 32.73 25.40
N PRO A 126 14.12 32.47 26.54
CA PRO A 126 15.57 32.32 26.64
C PRO A 126 16.04 31.08 25.91
N ALA A 127 17.15 31.23 25.18
CA ALA A 127 17.83 30.14 24.47
C ALA A 127 18.31 29.09 25.50
N LEU A 128 17.87 27.83 25.28
CA LEU A 128 18.42 26.68 25.99
C LEU A 128 19.70 26.27 25.26
N ASP A 129 20.85 26.71 25.74
CA ASP A 129 22.17 26.19 25.39
C ASP A 129 22.33 24.79 25.99
N SER A 130 21.92 23.79 25.24
CA SER A 130 22.36 22.43 25.47
C SER A 130 23.13 21.99 24.22
N PRO A 131 24.36 21.51 24.33
CA PRO A 131 25.12 21.06 23.17
C PRO A 131 24.40 19.83 22.55
N VAL A 132 23.83 20.00 21.38
CA VAL A 132 23.37 18.91 20.56
C VAL A 132 24.57 18.00 20.28
N ARG A 133 24.60 16.84 20.91
CA ARG A 133 25.61 15.81 20.68
C ARG A 133 25.54 15.46 19.20
N ALA A 134 26.52 15.87 18.42
CA ALA A 134 26.61 15.57 17.02
C ALA A 134 26.50 14.04 16.84
N VAL A 135 25.47 13.60 16.12
CA VAL A 135 25.37 12.22 15.66
C VAL A 135 26.52 12.04 14.67
N PRO A 136 27.41 11.06 14.88
CA PRO A 136 28.50 10.83 13.93
C PRO A 136 27.88 10.59 12.55
N PRO A 137 28.48 11.12 11.46
CA PRO A 137 27.99 10.88 10.12
C PRO A 137 27.95 9.35 9.88
N LEU A 138 26.86 8.86 9.28
CA LEU A 138 26.76 7.51 8.77
C LEU A 138 27.92 7.33 7.76
N SER A 139 29.04 6.77 8.22
CA SER A 139 30.29 6.63 7.47
C SER A 139 30.30 5.43 6.52
N ALA A 140 29.14 5.00 6.04
CA ALA A 140 29.04 4.04 4.95
C ALA A 140 28.50 4.78 3.73
N GLU A 141 29.37 5.08 2.77
CA GLU A 141 28.92 5.46 1.43
C GLU A 141 27.99 4.36 0.91
N PRO A 142 26.79 4.72 0.37
CA PRO A 142 25.89 3.73 -0.19
C PRO A 142 26.62 2.96 -1.28
N THR A 143 26.59 1.63 -1.20
CA THR A 143 27.18 0.76 -2.23
C THR A 143 26.58 1.14 -3.58
N PRO A 144 27.39 1.45 -4.60
CA PRO A 144 26.87 1.83 -5.90
C PRO A 144 26.04 0.69 -6.49
N LEU A 145 24.86 1.05 -7.02
CA LEU A 145 23.94 0.09 -7.64
C LEU A 145 24.61 -0.56 -8.85
N ARG A 146 24.64 -1.89 -8.87
CA ARG A 146 25.22 -2.68 -9.95
C ARG A 146 24.24 -2.80 -11.12
N ALA A 147 24.71 -2.55 -12.34
CA ALA A 147 23.99 -2.93 -13.56
C ALA A 147 23.85 -4.47 -13.61
N VAL A 148 22.68 -4.96 -13.96
CA VAL A 148 22.36 -6.40 -14.05
C VAL A 148 21.98 -6.76 -15.48
N ALA A 149 22.31 -7.98 -15.88
CA ALA A 149 21.93 -8.54 -17.18
C ALA A 149 20.41 -8.83 -17.20
N ALA A 150 19.85 -8.87 -18.40
CA ALA A 150 18.49 -9.40 -18.59
C ALA A 150 18.39 -10.82 -18.03
N ALA A 151 17.22 -11.17 -17.52
CA ALA A 151 16.96 -12.53 -17.06
C ALA A 151 17.15 -13.53 -18.21
N PRO A 152 17.60 -14.76 -17.93
CA PRO A 152 17.68 -15.81 -18.94
C PRO A 152 16.30 -16.10 -19.50
N ALA A 153 16.27 -16.69 -20.72
CA ALA A 153 15.00 -17.11 -21.34
C ALA A 153 14.17 -17.96 -20.37
N VAL A 154 12.87 -17.74 -20.37
CA VAL A 154 11.92 -18.46 -19.51
C VAL A 154 12.12 -19.97 -19.64
N SER A 155 12.40 -20.64 -18.54
CA SER A 155 12.61 -22.09 -18.50
C SER A 155 11.32 -22.83 -18.86
N THR A 156 11.41 -23.81 -19.75
CA THR A 156 10.32 -24.71 -20.12
C THR A 156 10.18 -25.92 -19.17
N ALA A 157 11.02 -26.01 -18.15
CA ALA A 157 10.94 -27.09 -17.16
C ALA A 157 9.61 -27.02 -16.39
N PRO A 158 9.04 -28.19 -16.01
CA PRO A 158 7.79 -28.22 -15.27
C PRO A 158 7.94 -27.47 -13.94
N LYS A 159 6.86 -26.77 -13.52
CA LYS A 159 6.83 -26.05 -12.26
C LYS A 159 6.95 -26.99 -11.07
N ARG A 160 7.80 -26.62 -10.12
CA ARG A 160 7.85 -27.27 -8.83
C ARG A 160 6.67 -26.78 -7.98
N ARG A 161 5.88 -27.72 -7.46
CA ARG A 161 4.76 -27.40 -6.56
C ARG A 161 5.28 -27.21 -5.14
N ILE A 162 4.76 -26.19 -4.48
CA ILE A 162 4.96 -25.91 -3.06
C ILE A 162 3.61 -25.89 -2.36
N ALA A 163 3.59 -25.93 -1.04
CA ALA A 163 2.35 -25.90 -0.25
C ALA A 163 1.64 -24.53 -0.32
N ALA A 164 2.41 -23.45 -0.40
CA ALA A 164 1.85 -22.11 -0.59
C ALA A 164 1.36 -21.88 -2.03
N PRO A 165 0.47 -20.90 -2.26
CA PRO A 165 0.12 -20.44 -3.59
C PRO A 165 1.35 -20.00 -4.39
N SER A 166 1.30 -20.23 -5.70
CA SER A 166 2.43 -19.89 -6.58
C SER A 166 2.63 -18.38 -6.76
N ARG A 167 1.61 -17.57 -6.51
CA ARG A 167 1.65 -16.10 -6.58
C ARG A 167 1.27 -15.50 -5.23
N LEU A 168 2.23 -14.87 -4.57
CA LEU A 168 2.10 -14.29 -3.24
C LEU A 168 2.26 -12.78 -3.29
N ALA A 169 1.27 -12.03 -2.80
CA ALA A 169 1.43 -10.60 -2.52
C ALA A 169 1.85 -10.39 -1.06
N VAL A 170 2.84 -9.55 -0.84
CA VAL A 170 3.24 -9.11 0.50
C VAL A 170 2.61 -7.74 0.75
N PHE A 171 1.56 -7.71 1.57
CA PHE A 171 0.70 -6.55 1.66
C PHE A 171 0.31 -6.19 3.09
N ASN A 172 0.37 -4.91 3.42
CA ASN A 172 -0.24 -4.28 4.60
C ASN A 172 -0.37 -2.78 4.34
N HIS A 173 -1.48 -2.17 4.78
CA HIS A 173 -1.71 -0.72 4.67
C HIS A 173 -0.75 0.11 5.51
N LYS A 174 -0.30 -0.41 6.65
CA LYS A 174 0.62 0.31 7.54
C LYS A 174 2.03 0.36 6.94
N GLY A 175 2.60 1.56 6.89
CA GLY A 175 4.01 1.76 6.57
C GLY A 175 4.93 1.17 7.63
N GLY A 176 6.15 0.76 7.26
CA GLY A 176 7.15 0.28 8.20
C GLY A 176 6.91 -1.10 8.81
N THR A 177 5.96 -1.90 8.33
CA THR A 177 5.72 -3.27 8.81
C THR A 177 6.69 -4.32 8.28
N GLY A 178 7.64 -3.92 7.42
CA GLY A 178 8.64 -4.82 6.83
C GLY A 178 8.18 -5.52 5.54
N LYS A 179 7.26 -4.93 4.76
CA LYS A 179 6.79 -5.50 3.48
C LYS A 179 7.94 -5.82 2.53
N THR A 180 8.66 -4.82 2.07
CA THR A 180 9.78 -4.99 1.12
C THR A 180 10.85 -5.93 1.67
N THR A 181 11.19 -5.81 2.96
CA THR A 181 12.12 -6.73 3.62
C THR A 181 11.63 -8.17 3.57
N THR A 182 10.34 -8.38 3.82
CA THR A 182 9.72 -9.71 3.74
C THR A 182 9.69 -10.21 2.30
N SER A 183 9.31 -9.38 1.33
CA SER A 183 9.28 -9.74 -0.10
C SER A 183 10.66 -10.20 -0.59
N VAL A 184 11.70 -9.43 -0.29
CA VAL A 184 13.09 -9.75 -0.65
C VAL A 184 13.55 -11.03 0.06
N SER A 185 13.27 -11.16 1.36
CA SER A 185 13.71 -12.34 2.14
C SER A 185 12.99 -13.61 1.71
N LEU A 186 11.68 -13.57 1.44
CA LEU A 186 10.94 -14.72 0.92
C LEU A 186 11.44 -15.13 -0.47
N ALA A 187 11.59 -14.16 -1.37
CA ALA A 187 12.06 -14.42 -2.74
C ALA A 187 13.47 -15.03 -2.74
N ALA A 188 14.40 -14.46 -1.98
CA ALA A 188 15.75 -15.00 -1.83
C ALA A 188 15.75 -16.39 -1.17
N GLY A 189 14.96 -16.58 -0.14
CA GLY A 189 14.85 -17.86 0.56
C GLY A 189 14.29 -18.99 -0.30
N PHE A 190 13.29 -18.71 -1.14
CA PHE A 190 12.78 -19.65 -2.15
C PHE A 190 13.86 -19.98 -3.20
N ALA A 191 14.55 -18.95 -3.72
CA ALA A 191 15.59 -19.12 -4.72
C ALA A 191 16.78 -19.96 -4.24
N GLN A 192 17.20 -19.78 -2.97
CA GLN A 192 18.24 -20.61 -2.34
C GLN A 192 17.85 -22.09 -2.22
N ARG A 193 16.56 -22.37 -2.19
CA ARG A 193 16.03 -23.76 -2.21
C ARG A 193 15.83 -24.31 -3.62
N GLY A 194 16.38 -23.62 -4.62
CA GLY A 194 16.38 -24.02 -6.02
C GLY A 194 15.05 -23.83 -6.73
N LEU A 195 14.12 -23.04 -6.18
CA LEU A 195 12.90 -22.62 -6.86
C LEU A 195 13.21 -21.44 -7.79
N ARG A 196 12.62 -21.42 -8.97
CA ARG A 196 12.69 -20.29 -9.90
C ARG A 196 11.72 -19.21 -9.40
N VAL A 197 12.23 -18.06 -9.06
CA VAL A 197 11.47 -17.00 -8.39
C VAL A 197 11.46 -15.73 -9.22
N LEU A 198 10.29 -15.15 -9.42
CA LEU A 198 10.11 -13.79 -9.90
C LEU A 198 9.67 -12.89 -8.75
N LEU A 199 10.47 -11.87 -8.46
CA LEU A 199 10.09 -10.77 -7.56
C LEU A 199 9.63 -9.59 -8.40
N VAL A 200 8.45 -9.07 -8.11
CA VAL A 200 7.86 -7.91 -8.81
C VAL A 200 7.67 -6.78 -7.82
N ASP A 201 8.32 -5.67 -8.06
CA ASP A 201 8.16 -4.45 -7.26
C ASP A 201 6.97 -3.65 -7.80
N THR A 202 5.93 -3.50 -6.99
CA THR A 202 4.72 -2.72 -7.34
C THR A 202 4.61 -1.41 -6.54
N ASP A 203 5.68 -1.02 -5.82
CA ASP A 203 5.79 0.25 -5.14
C ASP A 203 6.59 1.25 -6.01
N SER A 204 6.04 2.42 -6.29
CA SER A 204 6.72 3.50 -7.02
C SER A 204 7.99 4.02 -6.34
N GLN A 205 8.21 3.66 -5.07
CA GLN A 205 9.44 3.99 -4.35
C GLN A 205 10.66 3.17 -4.81
N GLY A 206 10.47 2.02 -5.49
CA GLY A 206 11.55 1.21 -6.06
C GLY A 206 12.49 0.59 -5.02
N ASN A 207 12.02 0.37 -3.80
CA ASN A 207 12.85 -0.05 -2.66
C ASN A 207 13.45 -1.46 -2.81
N VAL A 208 12.85 -2.33 -3.64
CA VAL A 208 13.38 -3.68 -3.91
C VAL A 208 14.73 -3.60 -4.61
N SER A 209 14.84 -2.75 -5.64
CA SER A 209 16.11 -2.53 -6.39
C SER A 209 17.21 -2.03 -5.48
N VAL A 210 16.91 -1.04 -4.64
CA VAL A 210 17.84 -0.50 -3.64
C VAL A 210 18.27 -1.59 -2.66
N SER A 211 17.33 -2.36 -2.14
CA SER A 211 17.61 -3.43 -1.17
C SER A 211 18.51 -4.54 -1.73
N LEU A 212 18.45 -4.79 -3.04
CA LEU A 212 19.27 -5.80 -3.72
C LEU A 212 20.56 -5.24 -4.34
N GLY A 213 20.78 -3.92 -4.27
CA GLY A 213 21.93 -3.24 -4.82
C GLY A 213 21.99 -3.29 -6.35
N VAL A 214 20.85 -3.27 -7.03
CA VAL A 214 20.76 -3.41 -8.49
C VAL A 214 20.06 -2.22 -9.15
N LYS A 215 20.42 -1.96 -10.40
CA LYS A 215 19.77 -0.95 -11.24
C LYS A 215 19.24 -1.64 -12.49
N ALA A 216 17.94 -1.54 -12.72
CA ALA A 216 17.26 -2.02 -13.92
C ALA A 216 16.90 -0.84 -14.83
N GLU A 217 17.17 -0.96 -16.13
CA GLU A 217 16.79 0.06 -17.12
C GLU A 217 15.30 -0.05 -17.49
N LYS A 218 14.80 -1.28 -17.54
CA LYS A 218 13.40 -1.58 -17.83
C LYS A 218 12.68 -1.93 -16.53
N THR A 219 11.50 -1.36 -16.35
CA THR A 219 10.75 -1.46 -15.10
C THR A 219 9.32 -1.94 -15.36
N LEU A 220 8.56 -2.16 -14.31
CA LEU A 220 7.15 -2.52 -14.39
C LEU A 220 6.33 -1.49 -15.19
N TYR A 221 6.73 -0.21 -15.19
CA TYR A 221 6.14 0.82 -16.06
C TYR A 221 6.18 0.42 -17.54
N HIS A 222 7.31 -0.08 -18.02
CA HIS A 222 7.46 -0.50 -19.43
C HIS A 222 6.54 -1.68 -19.77
N VAL A 223 6.32 -2.60 -18.83
CA VAL A 223 5.40 -3.72 -19.01
C VAL A 223 3.96 -3.23 -19.07
N LEU A 224 3.55 -2.37 -18.14
CA LEU A 224 2.15 -1.94 -17.99
C LEU A 224 1.72 -0.95 -19.08
N VAL A 225 2.56 0.04 -19.38
CA VAL A 225 2.23 1.18 -20.24
C VAL A 225 2.72 0.96 -21.67
N MET A 226 3.97 0.50 -21.83
CA MET A 226 4.59 0.35 -23.14
C MET A 226 4.38 -1.06 -23.75
N GLY A 227 3.79 -2.00 -22.99
CA GLY A 227 3.48 -3.33 -23.48
C GLY A 227 4.70 -4.24 -23.64
N LEU A 228 5.80 -3.93 -22.95
CA LEU A 228 7.00 -4.78 -22.96
C LEU A 228 6.66 -6.15 -22.35
N ARG A 229 7.22 -7.21 -22.92
CA ARG A 229 7.04 -8.56 -22.36
C ARG A 229 7.70 -8.63 -20.98
N PRO A 230 7.09 -9.33 -20.01
CA PRO A 230 7.68 -9.49 -18.67
C PRO A 230 9.13 -10.02 -18.70
N ALA A 231 9.42 -10.98 -19.58
CA ALA A 231 10.76 -11.54 -19.74
C ALA A 231 11.80 -10.51 -20.21
N ASP A 232 11.38 -9.50 -20.98
CA ASP A 232 12.29 -8.45 -21.46
C ASP A 232 12.53 -7.34 -20.42
N ALA A 233 11.68 -7.27 -19.40
CA ALA A 233 11.83 -6.35 -18.26
C ALA A 233 12.47 -7.01 -17.03
N ALA A 234 12.43 -8.33 -16.96
CA ALA A 234 13.02 -9.08 -15.85
C ALA A 234 14.55 -9.04 -15.94
N VAL A 235 15.21 -8.85 -14.81
CA VAL A 235 16.65 -8.87 -14.67
C VAL A 235 17.07 -9.94 -13.66
N ASN A 236 18.11 -10.72 -13.94
CA ASN A 236 18.62 -11.69 -13.00
C ASN A 236 19.41 -11.01 -11.88
N VAL A 237 18.95 -11.13 -10.66
CA VAL A 237 19.58 -10.47 -9.50
C VAL A 237 20.39 -11.44 -8.64
N ARG A 238 20.00 -12.71 -8.59
CA ARG A 238 20.71 -13.81 -7.91
C ARG A 238 20.40 -15.13 -8.64
N PRO A 239 21.15 -16.20 -8.39
CA PRO A 239 20.79 -17.53 -8.90
C PRO A 239 19.32 -17.86 -8.57
N ASN A 240 18.56 -18.25 -9.57
CA ASN A 240 17.11 -18.57 -9.51
C ASN A 240 16.21 -17.40 -9.07
N LEU A 241 16.68 -16.17 -9.01
CA LEU A 241 15.91 -14.99 -8.60
C LEU A 241 16.00 -13.91 -9.67
N ASP A 242 14.88 -13.65 -10.31
CA ASP A 242 14.70 -12.54 -11.26
C ASP A 242 13.83 -11.45 -10.64
N LEU A 243 14.03 -10.21 -11.06
CA LEU A 243 13.33 -9.02 -10.59
C LEU A 243 12.73 -8.26 -11.78
N ILE A 244 11.45 -7.94 -11.70
CA ILE A 244 10.86 -6.82 -12.43
C ILE A 244 10.84 -5.64 -11.47
N ALA A 245 11.73 -4.69 -11.72
CA ALA A 245 11.95 -3.53 -10.85
C ALA A 245 10.87 -2.46 -11.02
N SER A 246 10.81 -1.55 -10.05
CA SER A 246 10.01 -0.34 -10.09
C SER A 246 10.87 0.91 -9.88
N ASN A 247 10.29 2.06 -10.14
CA ASN A 247 10.82 3.38 -9.80
C ASN A 247 9.65 4.41 -9.81
N GLU A 248 9.97 5.69 -9.63
CA GLU A 248 9.01 6.79 -9.60
C GLU A 248 8.08 6.88 -10.83
N THR A 249 8.51 6.36 -11.99
CA THR A 249 7.66 6.37 -13.21
C THR A 249 6.42 5.49 -13.06
N LEU A 250 6.41 4.55 -12.10
CA LEU A 250 5.25 3.71 -11.84
C LEU A 250 4.04 4.53 -11.35
N ALA A 251 4.25 5.68 -10.71
CA ALA A 251 3.17 6.59 -10.35
C ALA A 251 2.42 7.12 -11.60
N ALA A 252 3.13 7.35 -12.70
CA ALA A 252 2.51 7.72 -13.98
C ALA A 252 1.72 6.54 -14.59
N ALA A 253 2.15 5.29 -14.35
CA ALA A 253 1.38 4.12 -14.76
C ALA A 253 0.01 4.06 -14.08
N GLU A 254 -0.10 4.41 -12.79
CA GLU A 254 -1.40 4.45 -12.10
C GLU A 254 -2.37 5.43 -12.76
N LEU A 255 -1.90 6.61 -13.17
CA LEU A 255 -2.72 7.58 -13.90
C LEU A 255 -3.17 7.05 -15.28
N TYR A 256 -2.27 6.37 -15.99
CA TYR A 256 -2.57 5.74 -17.26
C TYR A 256 -3.62 4.62 -17.10
N LEU A 257 -3.47 3.77 -16.09
CA LEU A 257 -4.37 2.66 -15.81
C LEU A 257 -5.76 3.14 -15.38
N ALA A 258 -5.86 4.26 -14.65
CA ALA A 258 -7.12 4.79 -14.15
C ALA A 258 -8.17 5.04 -15.25
N GLY A 259 -7.73 5.37 -16.47
CA GLY A 259 -8.58 5.57 -17.63
C GLY A 259 -8.92 4.31 -18.45
N ARG A 260 -8.40 3.14 -18.06
CA ARG A 260 -8.57 1.91 -18.84
C ARG A 260 -9.76 1.07 -18.37
N GLN A 261 -10.38 0.35 -19.31
CA GLN A 261 -11.29 -0.74 -18.96
C GLN A 261 -10.51 -1.87 -18.30
N ASN A 262 -11.13 -2.56 -17.32
CA ASN A 262 -10.52 -3.63 -16.53
C ASN A 262 -9.21 -3.21 -15.84
N ARG A 263 -9.11 -1.93 -15.46
CA ARG A 263 -7.92 -1.31 -14.85
C ARG A 263 -7.36 -2.06 -13.64
N ASP A 264 -8.21 -2.79 -12.94
CA ASP A 264 -7.88 -3.60 -11.75
C ASP A 264 -7.17 -4.93 -12.09
N ARG A 265 -7.19 -5.37 -13.36
CA ARG A 265 -6.65 -6.67 -13.82
C ARG A 265 -5.46 -6.55 -14.77
N ILE A 266 -5.08 -5.34 -15.14
CA ILE A 266 -4.05 -5.11 -16.18
C ILE A 266 -2.71 -5.71 -15.76
N LEU A 267 -2.32 -5.60 -14.50
CA LEU A 267 -1.07 -6.21 -14.00
C LEU A 267 -1.08 -7.72 -14.19
N ARG A 268 -2.16 -8.39 -13.75
CA ARG A 268 -2.32 -9.84 -13.93
C ARG A 268 -2.22 -10.23 -15.40
N ASP A 269 -2.96 -9.55 -16.25
CA ASP A 269 -3.07 -9.91 -17.67
C ASP A 269 -1.74 -9.64 -18.40
N ARG A 270 -0.99 -8.61 -18.01
CA ARG A 270 0.33 -8.30 -18.57
C ARG A 270 1.44 -9.23 -18.08
N LEU A 271 1.38 -9.67 -16.83
CA LEU A 271 2.39 -10.56 -16.26
C LEU A 271 2.12 -12.05 -16.50
N ALA A 272 0.87 -12.43 -16.80
CA ALA A 272 0.47 -13.83 -16.97
C ALA A 272 1.40 -14.65 -17.91
N PRO A 273 1.82 -14.14 -19.10
CA PRO A 273 2.73 -14.88 -19.95
C PRO A 273 4.10 -15.16 -19.32
N GLY A 274 4.53 -14.30 -18.38
CA GLY A 274 5.80 -14.46 -17.67
C GLY A 274 5.72 -15.43 -16.49
N PHE A 275 4.53 -15.65 -15.91
CA PHE A 275 4.38 -16.48 -14.72
C PHE A 275 4.71 -17.96 -14.93
N GLU A 276 4.57 -18.45 -16.16
CA GLU A 276 4.78 -19.87 -16.48
C GLU A 276 6.23 -20.34 -16.26
N GLY A 277 7.19 -19.42 -16.39
CA GLY A 277 8.60 -19.72 -16.22
C GLY A 277 9.08 -19.84 -14.77
N TYR A 278 8.24 -19.47 -13.80
CA TYR A 278 8.60 -19.41 -12.40
C TYR A 278 7.77 -20.37 -11.55
N ASP A 279 8.39 -20.92 -10.53
CA ASP A 279 7.74 -21.78 -9.54
C ASP A 279 6.98 -20.93 -8.53
N VAL A 280 7.54 -19.74 -8.18
CA VAL A 280 6.95 -18.77 -7.26
C VAL A 280 7.09 -17.35 -7.81
N VAL A 281 6.03 -16.56 -7.65
CA VAL A 281 6.03 -15.11 -7.91
C VAL A 281 5.73 -14.38 -6.60
N VAL A 282 6.56 -13.43 -6.24
CA VAL A 282 6.36 -12.56 -5.06
C VAL A 282 6.12 -11.14 -5.54
N LEU A 283 5.01 -10.53 -5.10
CA LEU A 283 4.61 -9.15 -5.42
C LEU A 283 4.85 -8.29 -4.18
N ASP A 284 5.79 -7.34 -4.25
CA ASP A 284 6.02 -6.36 -3.18
C ASP A 284 5.05 -5.19 -3.34
N CYS A 285 4.19 -4.97 -2.34
CA CYS A 285 3.13 -3.98 -2.38
C CYS A 285 3.48 -2.73 -1.58
N SER A 286 3.04 -1.55 -2.07
CA SER A 286 3.13 -0.29 -1.33
C SER A 286 2.16 -0.26 -0.13
N PRO A 287 2.33 0.65 0.84
CA PRO A 287 1.39 0.78 1.96
C PRO A 287 0.08 1.49 1.57
N SER A 288 -0.01 2.09 0.39
CA SER A 288 -1.14 2.89 -0.05
C SER A 288 -2.35 2.05 -0.46
N LEU A 289 -3.55 2.64 -0.44
CA LEU A 289 -4.77 2.10 -1.06
C LEU A 289 -4.81 2.52 -2.54
N SER A 290 -3.80 2.11 -3.32
CA SER A 290 -3.67 2.52 -4.71
C SER A 290 -4.28 1.53 -5.69
N LEU A 291 -4.49 1.97 -6.93
CA LEU A 291 -4.91 1.10 -8.03
C LEU A 291 -3.86 0.01 -8.30
N MET A 292 -2.56 0.33 -8.11
CA MET A 292 -1.48 -0.64 -8.27
C MET A 292 -1.58 -1.77 -7.25
N ASN A 293 -1.89 -1.46 -5.98
CA ASN A 293 -2.11 -2.50 -4.96
C ASN A 293 -3.34 -3.36 -5.27
N GLN A 294 -4.43 -2.78 -5.77
CA GLN A 294 -5.58 -3.57 -6.24
C GLN A 294 -5.15 -4.54 -7.35
N ASN A 295 -4.37 -4.06 -8.32
CA ASN A 295 -3.80 -4.87 -9.38
C ASN A 295 -2.89 -5.99 -8.85
N ALA A 296 -2.04 -5.71 -7.86
CA ALA A 296 -1.17 -6.70 -7.24
C ALA A 296 -1.97 -7.80 -6.53
N LEU A 297 -3.03 -7.42 -5.78
CA LEU A 297 -3.91 -8.37 -5.13
C LEU A 297 -4.71 -9.24 -6.13
N VAL A 298 -5.13 -8.66 -7.26
CA VAL A 298 -5.80 -9.42 -8.34
C VAL A 298 -4.82 -10.32 -9.10
N ALA A 299 -3.54 -9.99 -9.14
CA ALA A 299 -2.51 -10.86 -9.72
C ALA A 299 -2.09 -12.01 -8.80
N ALA A 300 -2.27 -11.84 -7.49
CA ALA A 300 -1.91 -12.83 -6.47
C ALA A 300 -2.99 -13.91 -6.28
N GLU A 301 -2.59 -15.05 -5.74
CA GLU A 301 -3.47 -16.13 -5.25
C GLU A 301 -3.54 -16.12 -3.72
N GLY A 302 -2.47 -15.71 -3.07
CA GLY A 302 -2.37 -15.61 -1.62
C GLY A 302 -1.67 -14.34 -1.16
N ILE A 303 -1.98 -13.92 0.06
CA ILE A 303 -1.41 -12.73 0.68
C ILE A 303 -0.63 -13.13 1.92
N ILE A 304 0.61 -12.67 2.03
CA ILE A 304 1.38 -12.63 3.27
C ILE A 304 1.25 -11.24 3.87
N VAL A 305 0.80 -11.17 5.12
CA VAL A 305 0.55 -9.91 5.83
C VAL A 305 1.61 -9.70 6.90
N PRO A 306 2.67 -8.92 6.66
CA PRO A 306 3.64 -8.56 7.69
C PRO A 306 2.98 -7.61 8.70
N VAL A 307 3.06 -7.94 9.99
CA VAL A 307 2.44 -7.17 11.09
C VAL A 307 3.50 -6.89 12.14
N ALA A 308 3.87 -5.64 12.34
CA ALA A 308 4.77 -5.29 13.44
C ALA A 308 4.10 -5.62 14.79
N CYS A 309 4.87 -6.17 15.73
CA CYS A 309 4.37 -6.55 17.04
C CYS A 309 4.17 -5.32 17.94
N ASP A 310 3.27 -4.41 17.52
CA ASP A 310 2.82 -3.25 18.27
C ASP A 310 1.28 -3.12 18.24
N TYR A 311 0.73 -2.35 19.17
CA TYR A 311 -0.72 -2.18 19.30
C TYR A 311 -1.39 -1.61 18.05
N LEU A 312 -0.78 -0.60 17.41
CA LEU A 312 -1.36 0.06 16.23
C LEU A 312 -1.36 -0.85 14.99
N SER A 313 -0.41 -1.79 14.92
CA SER A 313 -0.35 -2.74 13.82
C SER A 313 -1.47 -3.78 13.89
N LEU A 314 -1.90 -4.17 15.08
CA LEU A 314 -3.06 -5.06 15.26
C LEU A 314 -4.36 -4.41 14.74
N VAL A 315 -4.54 -3.12 14.99
CA VAL A 315 -5.68 -2.36 14.43
C VAL A 315 -5.63 -2.34 12.90
N GLY A 316 -4.44 -2.17 12.31
CA GLY A 316 -4.23 -2.14 10.86
C GLY A 316 -4.57 -3.46 10.15
N VAL A 317 -4.46 -4.61 10.82
CA VAL A 317 -4.79 -5.91 10.22
C VAL A 317 -6.27 -6.02 9.87
N ARG A 318 -7.16 -5.44 10.65
CA ARG A 318 -8.62 -5.40 10.34
C ARG A 318 -8.88 -4.73 8.99
N GLN A 319 -8.10 -3.70 8.66
CA GLN A 319 -8.21 -3.00 7.38
C GLN A 319 -7.74 -3.89 6.21
N VAL A 320 -6.69 -4.68 6.42
CA VAL A 320 -6.25 -5.67 5.42
C VAL A 320 -7.36 -6.68 5.14
N VAL A 321 -7.98 -7.24 6.19
CA VAL A 321 -9.12 -8.18 6.05
C VAL A 321 -10.28 -7.53 5.27
N LYS A 322 -10.64 -6.27 5.59
CA LYS A 322 -11.67 -5.52 4.83
C LYS A 322 -11.28 -5.36 3.36
N THR A 323 -10.03 -5.04 3.07
CA THR A 323 -9.54 -4.90 1.68
C THR A 323 -9.62 -6.22 0.91
N VAL A 324 -9.23 -7.32 1.53
CA VAL A 324 -9.33 -8.65 0.92
C VAL A 324 -10.79 -9.01 0.63
N LYS A 325 -11.70 -8.78 1.58
CA LYS A 325 -13.15 -8.96 1.37
C LYS A 325 -13.66 -8.10 0.20
N ASN A 326 -13.24 -6.84 0.11
CA ASN A 326 -13.63 -5.95 -0.99
C ASN A 326 -13.09 -6.42 -2.36
N VAL A 327 -11.83 -6.86 -2.43
CA VAL A 327 -11.26 -7.44 -3.66
C VAL A 327 -12.05 -8.66 -4.10
N ASN A 328 -12.37 -9.55 -3.17
CA ASN A 328 -13.11 -10.76 -3.47
C ASN A 328 -14.55 -10.47 -3.94
N SER A 329 -15.25 -9.54 -3.28
CA SER A 329 -16.64 -9.24 -3.59
C SER A 329 -16.81 -8.30 -4.80
N LEU A 330 -15.98 -7.26 -4.92
CA LEU A 330 -16.14 -6.23 -5.96
C LEU A 330 -15.41 -6.56 -7.25
N LEU A 331 -14.26 -7.23 -7.16
CA LEU A 331 -13.45 -7.59 -8.31
C LEU A 331 -13.61 -9.07 -8.71
N HIS A 332 -14.44 -9.82 -7.97
CA HIS A 332 -14.70 -11.25 -8.20
C HIS A 332 -13.40 -12.07 -8.33
N HIS A 333 -12.43 -11.77 -7.48
CA HIS A 333 -11.14 -12.45 -7.47
C HIS A 333 -10.89 -13.12 -6.10
N PRO A 334 -10.77 -14.45 -6.01
CA PRO A 334 -10.72 -15.19 -4.74
C PRO A 334 -9.33 -15.17 -4.10
N VAL A 335 -8.78 -13.99 -3.82
CA VAL A 335 -7.51 -13.88 -3.09
C VAL A 335 -7.74 -14.07 -1.59
N GLN A 336 -6.82 -14.76 -0.91
CA GLN A 336 -6.95 -15.10 0.50
C GLN A 336 -5.70 -14.71 1.30
N ILE A 337 -5.87 -14.41 2.60
CA ILE A 337 -4.75 -14.28 3.53
C ILE A 337 -4.19 -15.68 3.78
N HIS A 338 -3.04 -15.96 3.18
CA HIS A 338 -2.34 -17.23 3.31
C HIS A 338 -1.50 -17.29 4.58
N GLY A 339 -0.91 -16.16 4.99
CA GLY A 339 -0.13 -16.07 6.21
C GLY A 339 -0.10 -14.67 6.82
N VAL A 340 -0.13 -14.61 8.14
CA VAL A 340 0.13 -13.40 8.92
C VAL A 340 1.50 -13.55 9.53
N LEU A 341 2.43 -12.64 9.20
CA LEU A 341 3.82 -12.70 9.62
C LEU A 341 4.10 -11.64 10.69
N PRO A 342 4.21 -12.03 11.98
CA PRO A 342 4.62 -11.09 13.02
C PRO A 342 6.07 -10.66 12.78
N THR A 343 6.31 -9.33 12.73
CA THR A 343 7.64 -8.76 12.50
C THR A 343 8.08 -7.91 13.70
N PHE A 344 9.38 -7.63 13.80
CA PHE A 344 9.97 -6.88 14.92
C PHE A 344 9.65 -7.48 16.29
N TYR A 345 9.54 -8.80 16.37
CA TYR A 345 9.18 -9.51 17.59
C TYR A 345 10.34 -9.49 18.60
N ASP A 346 10.06 -9.07 19.83
CA ASP A 346 10.95 -9.22 20.99
C ASP A 346 10.21 -9.98 22.09
N ALA A 347 10.66 -11.21 22.36
CA ALA A 347 10.05 -12.07 23.37
C ALA A 347 10.11 -11.49 24.80
N ARG A 348 11.03 -10.57 25.08
CA ARG A 348 11.13 -9.88 26.38
C ARG A 348 10.06 -8.82 26.56
N ALA A 349 9.59 -8.23 25.47
CA ALA A 349 8.59 -7.17 25.51
C ALA A 349 7.18 -7.77 25.65
N ARG A 350 6.46 -7.38 26.71
CA ARG A 350 5.08 -7.83 26.97
C ARG A 350 4.17 -7.53 25.79
N ILE A 351 4.26 -6.31 25.26
CA ILE A 351 3.42 -5.88 24.11
C ILE A 351 3.59 -6.78 22.89
N CYS A 352 4.79 -7.32 22.65
CA CYS A 352 5.03 -8.23 21.52
C CYS A 352 4.38 -9.61 21.76
N ARG A 353 4.40 -10.09 23.00
CA ARG A 353 3.74 -11.35 23.37
C ARG A 353 2.22 -11.22 23.25
N ASP A 354 1.66 -10.16 23.85
CA ASP A 354 0.22 -9.89 23.81
C ASP A 354 -0.26 -9.72 22.34
N ALA A 355 0.55 -9.05 21.49
CA ALA A 355 0.27 -8.91 20.06
C ALA A 355 0.30 -10.26 19.32
N LEU A 356 1.29 -11.09 19.59
CA LEU A 356 1.39 -12.42 18.99
C LEU A 356 0.22 -13.32 19.39
N ASP A 357 -0.18 -13.29 20.66
CA ASP A 357 -1.29 -14.09 21.18
C ASP A 357 -2.62 -13.65 20.57
N ALA A 358 -2.86 -12.33 20.44
CA ALA A 358 -4.03 -11.80 19.75
C ALA A 358 -4.07 -12.19 18.27
N LEU A 359 -2.93 -12.19 17.58
CA LEU A 359 -2.85 -12.67 16.19
C LEU A 359 -3.16 -14.16 16.09
N LYS A 360 -2.64 -14.99 17.00
CA LYS A 360 -2.92 -16.43 17.04
C LYS A 360 -4.39 -16.72 17.33
N GLU A 361 -4.98 -16.00 18.27
CA GLU A 361 -6.40 -16.12 18.60
C GLU A 361 -7.29 -15.83 17.38
N HIS A 362 -6.94 -14.79 16.59
CA HIS A 362 -7.76 -14.36 15.46
C HIS A 362 -7.50 -15.12 14.15
N PHE A 363 -6.23 -15.47 13.88
CA PHE A 363 -5.83 -16.08 12.61
C PHE A 363 -5.43 -17.57 12.74
N GLY A 364 -5.31 -18.10 13.96
CA GLY A 364 -4.99 -19.50 14.22
C GLY A 364 -3.69 -19.92 13.52
N GLU A 365 -3.78 -20.99 12.75
CA GLU A 365 -2.64 -21.59 12.04
C GLU A 365 -2.07 -20.72 10.91
N ARG A 366 -2.77 -19.64 10.51
CA ARG A 366 -2.25 -18.69 9.52
C ARG A 366 -1.13 -17.81 10.07
N VAL A 367 -0.93 -17.78 11.38
CA VAL A 367 0.19 -17.03 11.98
C VAL A 367 1.48 -17.81 11.73
N LEU A 368 2.38 -17.17 10.98
CA LEU A 368 3.70 -17.72 10.66
C LEU A 368 4.67 -17.49 11.81
N THR A 369 5.82 -18.18 11.76
CA THR A 369 6.92 -17.97 12.72
C THR A 369 7.28 -16.49 12.81
N PRO A 370 7.29 -15.87 14.00
CA PRO A 370 7.64 -14.46 14.16
C PRO A 370 9.08 -14.17 13.72
N ILE A 371 9.27 -13.04 13.06
CA ILE A 371 10.60 -12.52 12.74
C ILE A 371 11.09 -11.67 13.90
N ARG A 372 12.13 -12.12 14.58
CA ARG A 372 12.75 -11.42 15.70
C ARG A 372 13.33 -10.07 15.26
N ALA A 373 13.21 -9.07 16.12
CA ALA A 373 13.83 -7.78 15.89
C ALA A 373 15.35 -7.91 15.79
N ALA A 374 15.93 -7.50 14.67
CA ALA A 374 17.37 -7.58 14.43
C ALA A 374 17.85 -6.36 13.62
N THR A 375 18.96 -5.76 14.06
CA THR A 375 19.60 -4.63 13.34
C THR A 375 20.12 -5.07 11.98
N ARG A 376 20.59 -6.31 11.85
CA ARG A 376 21.09 -6.89 10.61
C ARG A 376 20.10 -6.82 9.44
N ILE A 377 18.78 -6.90 9.72
CA ILE A 377 17.73 -6.74 8.72
C ILE A 377 17.75 -5.33 8.09
N LYS A 378 18.08 -4.31 8.89
CA LYS A 378 18.16 -2.91 8.43
C LYS A 378 19.47 -2.59 7.76
N GLU A 379 20.54 -3.30 8.11
CA GLU A 379 21.89 -3.12 7.58
C GLU A 379 22.08 -3.79 6.21
N ALA A 380 21.47 -4.96 6.00
CA ALA A 380 21.62 -5.75 4.77
C ALA A 380 21.27 -4.95 3.50
N PRO A 381 20.18 -4.16 3.41
CA PRO A 381 19.87 -3.34 2.24
C PRO A 381 20.93 -2.28 1.93
N ALA A 382 21.59 -1.71 2.95
CA ALA A 382 22.66 -0.73 2.74
C ALA A 382 23.89 -1.34 2.05
N GLN A 383 24.04 -2.66 2.09
CA GLN A 383 25.07 -3.43 1.41
C GLN A 383 24.57 -4.07 0.08
N GLY A 384 23.32 -3.80 -0.32
CA GLY A 384 22.70 -4.43 -1.48
C GLY A 384 22.60 -5.95 -1.37
N LYS A 385 22.49 -6.48 -0.15
CA LYS A 385 22.49 -7.92 0.17
C LYS A 385 21.18 -8.36 0.79
N THR A 386 20.80 -9.60 0.53
CA THR A 386 19.73 -10.26 1.27
C THR A 386 20.20 -10.58 2.69
N ILE A 387 19.27 -10.85 3.62
CA ILE A 387 19.63 -11.23 4.99
C ILE A 387 20.44 -12.52 5.02
N PHE A 388 20.18 -13.44 4.10
CA PHE A 388 20.91 -14.71 3.98
C PHE A 388 22.35 -14.54 3.48
N GLU A 389 22.63 -13.51 2.68
CA GLU A 389 23.99 -13.17 2.21
C GLU A 389 24.75 -12.33 3.23
N PHE A 390 24.05 -11.42 3.91
CA PHE A 390 24.66 -10.45 4.81
C PHE A 390 24.98 -11.04 6.19
N ALA A 391 24.05 -11.82 6.74
CA ALA A 391 24.17 -12.38 8.06
C ALA A 391 23.51 -13.78 8.12
N PRO A 392 24.09 -14.80 7.45
CA PRO A 392 23.48 -16.13 7.31
C PRO A 392 23.21 -16.82 8.66
N ASP A 393 24.07 -16.57 9.66
CA ASP A 393 23.98 -17.18 11.00
C ASP A 393 23.12 -16.36 11.98
N SER A 394 22.45 -15.31 11.48
CA SER A 394 21.62 -14.46 12.34
C SER A 394 20.26 -15.09 12.62
N ASN A 395 19.69 -14.73 13.77
CA ASN A 395 18.30 -15.09 14.10
C ASN A 395 17.31 -14.68 13.01
N ALA A 396 17.56 -13.56 12.31
CA ALA A 396 16.70 -13.10 11.25
C ALA A 396 16.74 -13.99 10.02
N ALA A 397 17.93 -14.47 9.62
CA ALA A 397 18.07 -15.42 8.52
C ALA A 397 17.42 -16.77 8.88
N GLU A 398 17.61 -17.23 10.12
CA GLU A 398 16.95 -18.43 10.64
C GLU A 398 15.43 -18.31 10.60
N ASP A 399 14.87 -17.18 11.10
CA ASP A 399 13.42 -16.97 11.17
C ASP A 399 12.79 -16.93 9.77
N TYR A 400 13.37 -16.16 8.84
CA TYR A 400 12.92 -16.15 7.44
C TYR A 400 13.11 -17.51 6.78
N GLY A 401 14.19 -18.24 7.10
CA GLY A 401 14.41 -19.61 6.64
C GLY A 401 13.28 -20.56 7.06
N ARG A 402 12.82 -20.47 8.31
CA ARG A 402 11.69 -21.26 8.84
C ARG A 402 10.36 -20.88 8.16
N VAL A 403 10.13 -19.58 7.94
CA VAL A 403 8.93 -19.13 7.22
C VAL A 403 8.91 -19.69 5.80
N VAL A 404 10.03 -19.60 5.08
CA VAL A 404 10.16 -20.15 3.72
C VAL A 404 9.92 -21.65 3.71
N GLU A 405 10.49 -22.39 4.67
CA GLU A 405 10.27 -23.83 4.79
C GLU A 405 8.80 -24.16 5.01
N THR A 406 8.12 -23.43 5.91
CA THR A 406 6.68 -23.60 6.13
C THR A 406 5.86 -23.36 4.87
N LEU A 407 6.24 -22.38 4.04
CA LEU A 407 5.55 -22.08 2.79
C LEU A 407 5.83 -23.13 1.70
N ILE A 408 6.96 -23.82 1.75
CA ILE A 408 7.32 -24.89 0.80
C ILE A 408 6.67 -26.22 1.18
N THR A 409 6.78 -26.65 2.44
CA THR A 409 6.49 -28.00 2.90
C THR A 409 5.28 -28.12 3.82
N GLY A 410 4.74 -26.99 4.26
CA GLY A 410 3.58 -26.96 5.17
C GLY A 410 2.37 -27.67 4.56
N PRO A 411 1.36 -28.03 5.36
CA PRO A 411 0.14 -28.61 4.84
C PRO A 411 -0.49 -27.63 3.82
N ALA A 412 -0.93 -28.16 2.67
CA ALA A 412 -1.70 -27.38 1.70
C ALA A 412 -2.96 -26.84 2.40
N ARG A 413 -2.99 -25.56 2.64
CA ARG A 413 -4.06 -24.92 3.42
C ARG A 413 -5.20 -24.56 2.48
N ASP A 414 -6.27 -25.34 2.51
CA ASP A 414 -7.52 -24.97 1.84
C ASP A 414 -8.33 -24.04 2.75
N PHE A 415 -8.33 -22.75 2.44
CA PHE A 415 -9.04 -21.72 3.18
C PHE A 415 -10.38 -21.34 2.53
N SER A 416 -10.91 -22.15 1.61
CA SER A 416 -12.14 -21.86 0.87
C SER A 416 -13.37 -21.66 1.77
N GLN A 417 -13.35 -22.16 3.02
CA GLN A 417 -14.48 -22.12 3.95
C GLN A 417 -14.43 -21.04 5.04
N ALA A 418 -13.38 -20.21 5.15
CA ALA A 418 -13.14 -19.37 6.33
C ALA A 418 -13.36 -17.86 6.14
N VAL A 419 -14.28 -17.42 5.27
CA VAL A 419 -14.65 -16.00 5.11
C VAL A 419 -16.15 -15.80 5.37
N GLY A 420 -16.68 -16.50 6.34
CA GLY A 420 -18.07 -16.39 6.75
C GLY A 420 -18.21 -16.37 8.27
N SER A 421 -17.98 -15.25 8.90
CA SER A 421 -18.61 -14.81 10.16
C SER A 421 -18.11 -13.41 10.51
#